data_ea523f57561f21a0307a3662ac7f9d80
#
_entry.id   ea523f57561f21a0307a3662ac7f9d80
#
_cell.length_a   1.000
_cell.length_b   1.000
_cell.length_c   1.000
_cell.angle_alpha   90.00
_cell.angle_beta   90.00
_cell.angle_gamma   90.00
#
_symmetry.space_group_name_H-M   'P 1'
#
loop_
_entity.id
_entity.type
_entity.pdbx_description
1 polymer ?
#
loop_
_entity_poly.entity_id
_entity_poly.type
_entity_poly.pdbx_seq_one_letter_code
_entity_poly.pdbx_strand_id
1 'polypeptide(L)'
;MLAWHFLPEDKRLGYGDGRLVEVGQTLECKGKPELCSNGMHGSVRLIDAVYYASGPIVCRVEIEGDVIEEEDKLCGRRRTVLWMLDATRILHEFACQCAEDALATVERPDERSVAAIEAKRRWLRGEITDEELDSAWAVARDAALAASRDARDAALAARSAARAAAWAASRDDARAVARAAAEAAAWAAARDDARAAAEAVAEAASWAARAAADAAAEDAAWDARAA
;
A
#
# COMPACT_ATOMS: atom_id res chain seq x y z
N MET A 1 8.04 16.14 19.03
CA MET A 1 7.50 14.76 19.06
C MET A 1 8.10 13.93 17.95
N LEU A 2 8.49 12.70 18.25
CA LEU A 2 9.02 11.77 17.22
C LEU A 2 7.88 11.13 16.45
N ALA A 3 7.93 11.21 15.13
CA ALA A 3 6.89 10.71 14.24
C ALA A 3 7.49 10.00 13.01
N TRP A 4 6.61 9.39 12.22
CA TRP A 4 6.88 8.79 10.93
C TRP A 4 6.22 9.63 9.84
N HIS A 5 6.86 9.70 8.68
CA HIS A 5 6.35 10.36 7.50
C HIS A 5 6.83 9.62 6.25
N PHE A 6 6.05 9.65 5.19
CA PHE A 6 6.43 9.11 3.89
C PHE A 6 6.52 10.22 2.86
N LEU A 7 7.47 10.09 1.96
CA LEU A 7 7.67 10.98 0.83
C LEU A 7 7.58 10.19 -0.48
N PRO A 8 7.21 10.84 -1.58
CA PRO A 8 7.39 10.29 -2.91
C PRO A 8 8.88 10.07 -3.19
N GLU A 9 9.19 9.33 -4.24
CA GLU A 9 10.56 8.97 -4.63
C GLU A 9 11.45 10.17 -4.91
N ASP A 10 10.90 11.20 -5.54
CA ASP A 10 11.59 12.45 -5.79
C ASP A 10 11.90 13.25 -4.52
N LYS A 11 11.46 12.74 -3.36
CA LYS A 11 11.65 13.34 -2.02
C LYS A 11 11.14 14.77 -1.92
N ARG A 12 10.12 15.14 -2.70
CA ARG A 12 9.53 16.47 -2.66
C ARG A 12 8.26 16.50 -1.84
N LEU A 13 8.04 17.64 -1.20
CA LEU A 13 6.75 17.88 -0.54
C LEU A 13 5.63 18.00 -1.56
N GLY A 14 4.50 17.35 -1.27
CA GLY A 14 3.30 17.41 -2.07
C GLY A 14 2.52 18.73 -1.94
N TYR A 15 1.30 18.75 -2.48
CA TYR A 15 0.32 19.83 -2.37
C TYR A 15 0.81 21.20 -2.85
N GLY A 16 1.68 21.20 -3.88
CA GLY A 16 2.19 22.42 -4.50
C GLY A 16 3.36 23.08 -3.76
N ASP A 17 3.83 22.53 -2.66
CA ASP A 17 5.02 23.01 -1.95
C ASP A 17 6.30 22.76 -2.77
N GLY A 18 6.52 21.52 -3.24
CA GLY A 18 7.62 21.12 -4.12
C GLY A 18 9.03 21.22 -3.55
N ARG A 19 9.21 21.61 -2.28
CA ARG A 19 10.53 21.66 -1.65
C ARG A 19 11.14 20.26 -1.56
N LEU A 20 12.41 20.14 -1.97
CA LEU A 20 13.20 18.94 -1.74
C LEU A 20 13.42 18.73 -0.23
N VAL A 21 13.34 17.48 0.20
CA VAL A 21 13.49 17.08 1.61
C VAL A 21 14.81 16.31 1.77
N GLU A 22 15.63 16.72 2.72
CA GLU A 22 16.93 16.11 2.99
C GLU A 22 17.07 15.71 4.47
N VAL A 23 17.91 14.73 4.73
CA VAL A 23 18.24 14.31 6.11
C VAL A 23 18.93 15.47 6.84
N GLY A 24 18.54 15.71 8.09
CA GLY A 24 19.01 16.81 8.90
C GLY A 24 18.31 18.15 8.62
N GLN A 25 17.51 18.24 7.56
CA GLN A 25 16.78 19.45 7.22
C GLN A 25 15.58 19.65 8.14
N THR A 26 15.39 20.90 8.58
CA THR A 26 14.17 21.35 9.25
C THR A 26 13.30 22.14 8.26
N LEU A 27 12.10 21.65 8.03
CA LEU A 27 11.09 22.29 7.21
C LEU A 27 10.06 22.99 8.11
N GLU A 28 9.58 24.14 7.68
CA GLU A 28 8.61 24.94 8.44
C GLU A 28 7.42 25.30 7.55
N CYS A 29 6.21 25.22 8.11
CA CYS A 29 5.00 25.74 7.49
C CYS A 29 4.79 27.22 7.86
N LYS A 30 4.14 27.96 6.97
CA LYS A 30 3.71 29.33 7.24
C LYS A 30 2.38 29.31 8.00
N GLY A 31 2.26 30.21 8.97
CA GLY A 31 1.02 30.37 9.72
C GLY A 31 0.84 29.34 10.84
N LYS A 32 -0.38 29.17 11.30
CA LYS A 32 -0.74 28.25 12.38
C LYS A 32 -0.92 26.85 11.82
N PRO A 33 -0.37 25.81 12.47
CA PRO A 33 -0.64 24.43 12.07
C PRO A 33 -2.14 24.11 12.17
N GLU A 34 -2.63 23.33 11.22
CA GLU A 34 -4.00 22.85 11.15
C GLU A 34 -4.01 21.48 10.46
N LEU A 35 -4.59 20.48 11.10
CA LEU A 35 -4.66 19.13 10.58
C LEU A 35 -5.37 19.07 9.22
N CYS A 36 -4.83 18.30 8.30
CA CYS A 36 -5.33 18.12 6.93
C CYS A 36 -5.36 19.38 6.05
N SER A 37 -4.88 20.51 6.54
CA SER A 37 -4.90 21.78 5.83
C SER A 37 -3.51 22.43 5.75
N ASN A 38 -2.92 22.78 6.88
CA ASN A 38 -1.64 23.45 6.94
C ASN A 38 -0.78 22.90 8.06
N GLY A 39 0.47 22.56 7.78
CA GLY A 39 1.40 22.07 8.81
C GLY A 39 2.34 20.98 8.30
N MET A 40 3.30 20.66 9.12
CA MET A 40 4.22 19.56 8.92
C MET A 40 3.65 18.31 9.57
N HIS A 41 3.11 17.41 8.76
CA HIS A 41 2.38 16.22 9.21
C HIS A 41 3.29 15.02 9.43
N GLY A 42 2.81 14.09 10.29
CA GLY A 42 3.37 12.78 10.53
C GLY A 42 2.41 11.93 11.37
N SER A 43 2.82 10.71 11.71
CA SER A 43 2.08 9.80 12.59
C SER A 43 3.01 9.22 13.65
N VAL A 44 2.49 9.02 14.87
CA VAL A 44 3.29 8.45 15.97
C VAL A 44 3.63 6.99 15.66
N ARG A 45 2.66 6.24 15.13
CA ARG A 45 2.85 4.83 14.75
C ARG A 45 3.18 4.73 13.26
N LEU A 46 4.11 3.84 12.93
CA LEU A 46 4.50 3.60 11.54
C LEU A 46 3.32 3.16 10.67
N ILE A 47 2.47 2.28 11.19
CA ILE A 47 1.33 1.77 10.43
C ILE A 47 0.32 2.88 10.06
N ASP A 48 0.16 3.88 10.90
CA ASP A 48 -0.69 5.02 10.61
C ASP A 48 -0.03 5.94 9.55
N ALA A 49 1.31 6.08 9.60
CA ALA A 49 2.04 6.82 8.58
C ALA A 49 1.93 6.17 7.20
N VAL A 50 1.92 4.82 7.12
CA VAL A 50 1.70 4.07 5.85
C VAL A 50 0.33 4.42 5.25
N TYR A 51 -0.70 4.64 6.08
CA TYR A 51 -2.03 5.05 5.61
C TYR A 51 -2.00 6.39 4.84
N TYR A 52 -1.09 7.29 5.20
CA TYR A 52 -0.91 8.61 4.59
C TYR A 52 0.28 8.69 3.63
N ALA A 53 0.89 7.54 3.30
CA ALA A 53 2.08 7.50 2.46
C ALA A 53 1.81 8.11 1.07
N SER A 54 2.69 9.00 0.65
CA SER A 54 2.68 9.60 -0.69
C SER A 54 3.68 8.93 -1.64
N GLY A 55 4.45 7.98 -1.13
CA GLY A 55 5.43 7.19 -1.84
C GLY A 55 6.28 6.34 -0.89
N PRO A 56 7.33 5.68 -1.37
CA PRO A 56 8.03 4.64 -0.63
C PRO A 56 9.11 5.14 0.32
N ILE A 57 9.44 6.43 0.31
CA ILE A 57 10.53 6.95 1.14
C ILE A 57 10.05 7.18 2.57
N VAL A 58 10.33 6.24 3.47
CA VAL A 58 10.00 6.38 4.89
C VAL A 58 11.00 7.29 5.58
N CYS A 59 10.47 8.21 6.38
CA CYS A 59 11.25 9.16 7.17
C CYS A 59 10.94 9.02 8.66
N ARG A 60 11.97 9.01 9.48
CA ARG A 60 11.82 9.31 10.91
C ARG A 60 12.01 10.80 11.09
N VAL A 61 11.05 11.43 11.71
CA VAL A 61 10.98 12.90 11.83
C VAL A 61 10.73 13.33 13.27
N GLU A 62 11.17 14.53 13.58
CA GLU A 62 10.77 15.24 14.79
C GLU A 62 9.86 16.40 14.42
N ILE A 63 8.68 16.47 15.02
CA ILE A 63 7.68 17.50 14.80
C ILE A 63 7.57 18.39 16.04
N GLU A 64 7.63 19.69 15.83
CA GLU A 64 7.67 20.70 16.87
C GLU A 64 6.81 21.94 16.53
N GLY A 65 6.54 22.75 17.56
CA GLY A 65 5.84 24.02 17.47
C GLY A 65 4.35 23.89 17.19
N ASP A 66 3.55 24.25 18.20
CA ASP A 66 2.07 24.22 18.17
C ASP A 66 1.54 22.85 17.69
N VAL A 67 2.07 21.74 18.25
CA VAL A 67 1.73 20.40 17.83
C VAL A 67 0.28 20.09 18.14
N ILE A 68 -0.45 19.63 17.13
CA ILE A 68 -1.83 19.14 17.22
C ILE A 68 -1.78 17.64 16.92
N GLU A 69 -2.36 16.82 17.80
CA GLU A 69 -2.36 15.37 17.70
C GLU A 69 -3.79 14.83 17.67
N GLU A 70 -4.04 13.88 16.77
CA GLU A 70 -5.23 13.03 16.71
C GLU A 70 -4.80 11.56 16.85
N GLU A 71 -5.74 10.64 16.78
CA GLU A 71 -5.52 9.22 17.05
C GLU A 71 -4.43 8.60 16.13
N ASP A 72 -4.42 8.97 14.84
CA ASP A 72 -3.59 8.35 13.79
C ASP A 72 -2.60 9.32 13.12
N LYS A 73 -2.66 10.61 13.43
CA LYS A 73 -1.84 11.66 12.81
C LYS A 73 -1.56 12.80 13.77
N LEU A 74 -0.53 13.53 13.44
CA LEU A 74 -0.21 14.81 14.10
C LEU A 74 0.35 15.80 13.09
N CYS A 75 0.28 17.09 13.44
CA CYS A 75 0.98 18.13 12.69
C CYS A 75 1.57 19.17 13.64
N GLY A 76 2.60 19.86 13.18
CA GLY A 76 3.23 20.96 13.89
C GLY A 76 3.78 22.00 12.94
N ARG A 77 4.39 23.02 13.48
CA ARG A 77 4.98 24.11 12.68
C ARG A 77 6.24 23.68 11.97
N ARG A 78 7.07 22.86 12.60
CA ARG A 78 8.36 22.41 12.10
C ARG A 78 8.45 20.92 12.07
N ARG A 79 9.18 20.41 11.08
CA ARG A 79 9.52 18.99 10.96
C ARG A 79 10.97 18.86 10.57
N THR A 80 11.76 18.23 11.41
CA THR A 80 13.15 17.89 11.17
C THR A 80 13.24 16.44 10.74
N VAL A 81 13.90 16.16 9.65
CA VAL A 81 14.11 14.79 9.14
C VAL A 81 15.36 14.22 9.78
N LEU A 82 15.20 13.19 10.59
CA LEU A 82 16.29 12.55 11.32
C LEU A 82 17.04 11.54 10.44
N TRP A 83 16.30 10.75 9.68
CA TRP A 83 16.81 9.84 8.66
C TRP A 83 15.69 9.48 7.66
N MET A 84 16.08 8.92 6.51
CA MET A 84 15.18 8.38 5.51
C MET A 84 15.72 7.07 4.95
N LEU A 85 14.79 6.24 4.48
CA LEU A 85 15.07 4.96 3.85
C LEU A 85 14.06 4.74 2.73
N ASP A 86 14.53 4.24 1.60
CA ASP A 86 13.66 3.65 0.60
C ASP A 86 13.08 2.33 1.13
N ALA A 87 11.79 2.32 1.36
CA ALA A 87 11.05 1.18 1.90
C ALA A 87 10.32 0.37 0.83
N THR A 88 10.52 0.64 -0.47
CA THR A 88 9.82 -0.01 -1.59
C THR A 88 9.75 -1.52 -1.39
N ARG A 89 10.90 -2.16 -1.24
CA ARG A 89 10.97 -3.61 -1.05
C ARG A 89 10.23 -4.09 0.20
N ILE A 90 10.39 -3.36 1.31
CA ILE A 90 9.75 -3.69 2.61
C ILE A 90 8.23 -3.60 2.49
N LEU A 91 7.73 -2.56 1.82
CA LEU A 91 6.29 -2.37 1.59
C LEU A 91 5.70 -3.49 0.72
N HIS A 92 6.43 -3.91 -0.32
CA HIS A 92 6.01 -5.06 -1.14
C HIS A 92 6.01 -6.38 -0.36
N GLU A 93 7.04 -6.63 0.44
CA GLU A 93 7.11 -7.82 1.30
C GLU A 93 5.97 -7.83 2.33
N PHE A 94 5.67 -6.66 2.91
CA PHE A 94 4.55 -6.50 3.84
C PHE A 94 3.19 -6.75 3.15
N ALA A 95 2.98 -6.24 1.94
CA ALA A 95 1.76 -6.51 1.16
C ALA A 95 1.59 -8.02 0.86
N CYS A 96 2.67 -8.72 0.51
CA CYS A 96 2.63 -10.17 0.35
C CYS A 96 2.25 -10.88 1.65
N GLN A 97 2.83 -10.46 2.79
CA GLN A 97 2.50 -11.04 4.09
C GLN A 97 1.02 -10.85 4.45
N CYS A 98 0.48 -9.65 4.26
CA CYS A 98 -0.95 -9.38 4.48
C CYS A 98 -1.85 -10.28 3.62
N ALA A 99 -1.46 -10.51 2.36
CA ALA A 99 -2.21 -11.39 1.46
C ALA A 99 -2.13 -12.86 1.89
N GLU A 100 -0.96 -13.33 2.33
CA GLU A 100 -0.78 -14.68 2.89
C GLU A 100 -1.59 -14.89 4.17
N ASP A 101 -1.55 -13.91 5.09
CA ASP A 101 -2.32 -13.96 6.33
C ASP A 101 -3.83 -14.03 6.04
N ALA A 102 -4.30 -13.27 5.04
CA ALA A 102 -5.68 -13.32 4.60
C ALA A 102 -6.03 -14.68 3.99
N LEU A 103 -5.17 -15.26 3.12
CA LEU A 103 -5.37 -16.61 2.56
C LEU A 103 -5.38 -17.70 3.63
N ALA A 104 -4.59 -17.53 4.70
CA ALA A 104 -4.54 -18.48 5.81
C ALA A 104 -5.87 -18.58 6.58
N THR A 105 -6.76 -17.60 6.46
CA THR A 105 -8.11 -17.64 7.06
C THR A 105 -9.10 -18.45 6.23
N VAL A 106 -8.74 -18.81 5.01
CA VAL A 106 -9.59 -19.54 4.06
C VAL A 106 -9.29 -21.04 4.15
N GLU A 107 -10.30 -21.89 4.37
CA GLU A 107 -10.14 -23.35 4.52
C GLU A 107 -9.50 -23.99 3.27
N ARG A 108 -9.85 -23.50 2.08
CA ARG A 108 -9.32 -23.97 0.78
C ARG A 108 -8.98 -22.78 -0.12
N PRO A 109 -7.81 -22.17 0.05
CA PRO A 109 -7.40 -21.07 -0.79
C PRO A 109 -7.23 -21.51 -2.25
N ASP A 110 -7.59 -20.64 -3.18
CA ASP A 110 -7.38 -20.90 -4.60
C ASP A 110 -5.89 -20.95 -4.93
N GLU A 111 -5.46 -22.06 -5.56
CA GLU A 111 -4.04 -22.30 -5.88
C GLU A 111 -3.42 -21.21 -6.76
N ARG A 112 -4.24 -20.55 -7.59
CA ARG A 112 -3.81 -19.46 -8.47
C ARG A 112 -3.50 -18.19 -7.67
N SER A 113 -4.25 -17.95 -6.59
CA SER A 113 -3.98 -16.85 -5.65
C SER A 113 -2.68 -17.08 -4.90
N VAL A 114 -2.46 -18.30 -4.42
CA VAL A 114 -1.21 -18.69 -3.78
C VAL A 114 -0.04 -18.54 -4.77
N ALA A 115 -0.21 -18.99 -6.01
CA ALA A 115 0.81 -18.87 -7.05
C ALA A 115 1.15 -17.41 -7.42
N ALA A 116 0.15 -16.52 -7.42
CA ALA A 116 0.39 -15.10 -7.69
C ALA A 116 1.23 -14.42 -6.59
N ILE A 117 0.95 -14.75 -5.31
CA ILE A 117 1.75 -14.23 -4.19
C ILE A 117 3.18 -14.79 -4.25
N GLU A 118 3.34 -16.08 -4.53
CA GLU A 118 4.66 -16.68 -4.69
C GLU A 118 5.43 -16.07 -5.88
N ALA A 119 4.76 -15.81 -7.01
CA ALA A 119 5.35 -15.11 -8.13
C ALA A 119 5.86 -13.72 -7.71
N LYS A 120 5.07 -12.95 -6.93
CA LYS A 120 5.51 -11.65 -6.40
C LYS A 120 6.72 -11.79 -5.49
N ARG A 121 6.76 -12.78 -4.62
CA ARG A 121 7.94 -13.05 -3.78
C ARG A 121 9.18 -13.42 -4.60
N ARG A 122 9.02 -14.24 -5.65
CA ARG A 122 10.10 -14.58 -6.58
C ARG A 122 10.62 -13.34 -7.32
N TRP A 123 9.72 -12.48 -7.76
CA TRP A 123 10.08 -11.21 -8.38
C TRP A 123 10.88 -10.31 -7.41
N LEU A 124 10.46 -10.19 -6.16
CA LEU A 124 11.20 -9.45 -5.13
C LEU A 124 12.60 -10.01 -4.87
N ARG A 125 12.82 -11.30 -5.14
CA ARG A 125 14.14 -11.94 -5.07
C ARG A 125 14.94 -11.83 -6.40
N GLY A 126 14.35 -11.24 -7.44
CA GLY A 126 14.96 -11.14 -8.77
C GLY A 126 15.04 -12.47 -9.52
N GLU A 127 14.18 -13.43 -9.19
CA GLU A 127 14.16 -14.78 -9.78
C GLU A 127 13.31 -14.87 -11.04
N ILE A 128 12.42 -13.93 -11.24
CA ILE A 128 11.53 -13.82 -12.41
C ILE A 128 11.49 -12.39 -12.92
N THR A 129 11.14 -12.23 -14.19
CA THR A 129 10.99 -10.94 -14.88
C THR A 129 9.64 -10.31 -14.59
N ASP A 130 9.47 -9.03 -14.98
CA ASP A 130 8.21 -8.32 -14.92
C ASP A 130 7.13 -9.01 -15.76
N GLU A 131 7.49 -9.51 -16.98
CA GLU A 131 6.56 -10.22 -17.84
C GLU A 131 6.09 -11.55 -17.25
N GLU A 132 6.96 -12.25 -16.52
CA GLU A 132 6.59 -13.49 -15.81
C GLU A 132 5.68 -13.20 -14.62
N LEU A 133 5.91 -12.10 -13.90
CA LEU A 133 5.03 -11.63 -12.84
C LEU A 133 3.66 -11.24 -13.40
N ASP A 134 3.62 -10.45 -14.47
CA ASP A 134 2.39 -10.04 -15.16
C ASP A 134 1.59 -11.25 -15.65
N SER A 135 2.27 -12.27 -16.18
CA SER A 135 1.64 -13.50 -16.63
C SER A 135 1.00 -14.29 -15.49
N ALA A 136 1.71 -14.45 -14.36
CA ALA A 136 1.17 -15.12 -13.18
C ALA A 136 -0.04 -14.36 -12.61
N TRP A 137 0.03 -13.05 -12.64
CA TRP A 137 -1.03 -12.18 -12.19
C TRP A 137 -2.26 -12.21 -13.10
N ALA A 138 -2.07 -12.23 -14.44
CA ALA A 138 -3.17 -12.36 -15.40
C ALA A 138 -3.94 -13.68 -15.20
N VAL A 139 -3.23 -14.79 -14.94
CA VAL A 139 -3.84 -16.09 -14.63
C VAL A 139 -4.69 -16.02 -13.36
N ALA A 140 -4.21 -15.38 -12.30
CA ALA A 140 -4.96 -15.22 -11.05
C ALA A 140 -6.21 -14.33 -11.27
N ARG A 141 -6.08 -13.27 -12.03
CA ARG A 141 -7.20 -12.37 -12.38
C ARG A 141 -8.25 -13.05 -13.24
N ASP A 142 -7.83 -13.75 -14.28
CA ASP A 142 -8.76 -14.45 -15.19
C ASP A 142 -9.51 -15.57 -14.45
N ALA A 143 -8.83 -16.16 -13.47
CA ALA A 143 -9.43 -17.13 -12.58
C ALA A 143 -10.51 -16.51 -11.68
N ALA A 144 -10.20 -15.39 -11.04
CA ALA A 144 -11.17 -14.64 -10.23
C ALA A 144 -12.39 -14.19 -11.06
N LEU A 145 -12.17 -13.74 -12.31
CA LEU A 145 -13.22 -13.35 -13.24
C LEU A 145 -14.07 -14.53 -13.71
N ALA A 146 -13.49 -15.71 -13.92
CA ALA A 146 -14.24 -16.91 -14.34
C ALA A 146 -15.14 -17.41 -13.20
N ALA A 147 -14.67 -17.38 -11.97
CA ALA A 147 -15.43 -17.79 -10.80
C ALA A 147 -16.56 -16.81 -10.46
N SER A 148 -16.38 -15.51 -10.75
CA SER A 148 -17.39 -14.46 -10.48
C SER A 148 -18.63 -14.52 -11.39
N ARG A 149 -18.63 -15.36 -12.41
CA ARG A 149 -19.81 -15.54 -13.28
C ARG A 149 -20.95 -16.32 -12.60
N ASP A 150 -20.62 -17.14 -11.60
CA ASP A 150 -21.59 -17.99 -10.91
C ASP A 150 -22.09 -17.41 -9.56
N ALA A 151 -21.50 -16.32 -9.08
CA ALA A 151 -21.88 -15.72 -7.80
C ALA A 151 -21.87 -14.18 -7.83
N ARG A 152 -23.01 -13.59 -8.27
CA ARG A 152 -23.18 -12.13 -8.38
C ARG A 152 -22.92 -11.36 -7.08
N ASP A 153 -23.20 -11.97 -5.94
CA ASP A 153 -23.01 -11.36 -4.63
C ASP A 153 -21.55 -11.48 -4.13
N ALA A 154 -20.83 -12.54 -4.49
CA ALA A 154 -19.43 -12.70 -4.24
C ALA A 154 -18.58 -11.72 -5.10
N ALA A 155 -19.03 -11.47 -6.35
CA ALA A 155 -18.40 -10.47 -7.22
C ALA A 155 -18.50 -9.02 -6.67
N LEU A 156 -19.54 -8.71 -5.91
CA LEU A 156 -19.69 -7.40 -5.26
C LEU A 156 -18.73 -7.24 -4.06
N ALA A 157 -18.56 -8.28 -3.26
CA ALA A 157 -17.61 -8.28 -2.15
C ALA A 157 -16.16 -8.26 -2.67
N ALA A 158 -15.85 -9.07 -3.70
CA ALA A 158 -14.55 -9.09 -4.36
C ALA A 158 -14.21 -7.74 -5.03
N ARG A 159 -15.19 -7.10 -5.70
CA ARG A 159 -15.01 -5.76 -6.28
C ARG A 159 -14.75 -4.69 -5.23
N SER A 160 -15.41 -4.76 -4.07
CA SER A 160 -15.17 -3.81 -3.00
C SER A 160 -13.78 -4.01 -2.36
N ALA A 161 -13.36 -5.27 -2.17
CA ALA A 161 -12.03 -5.61 -1.70
C ALA A 161 -10.94 -5.23 -2.72
N ALA A 162 -11.15 -5.52 -4.01
CA ALA A 162 -10.23 -5.14 -5.07
C ALA A 162 -10.13 -3.63 -5.24
N ARG A 163 -11.24 -2.89 -5.13
CA ARG A 163 -11.21 -1.42 -5.13
C ARG A 163 -10.46 -0.86 -3.94
N ALA A 164 -10.69 -1.40 -2.75
CA ALA A 164 -9.97 -0.97 -1.57
C ALA A 164 -8.47 -1.32 -1.66
N ALA A 165 -8.13 -2.50 -2.20
CA ALA A 165 -6.75 -2.90 -2.45
C ALA A 165 -6.06 -2.04 -3.52
N ALA A 166 -6.75 -1.73 -4.62
CA ALA A 166 -6.23 -0.83 -5.65
C ALA A 166 -6.06 0.60 -5.14
N TRP A 167 -7.00 1.07 -4.35
CA TRP A 167 -6.93 2.39 -3.75
C TRP A 167 -5.81 2.49 -2.71
N ALA A 168 -5.63 1.42 -1.94
CA ALA A 168 -4.55 1.27 -0.99
C ALA A 168 -3.18 1.21 -1.68
N ALA A 169 -3.09 0.45 -2.75
CA ALA A 169 -1.86 0.30 -3.51
C ALA A 169 -1.46 1.58 -4.26
N SER A 170 -2.43 2.32 -4.81
CA SER A 170 -2.17 3.64 -5.42
C SER A 170 -1.77 4.73 -4.42
N ARG A 171 -1.87 4.43 -3.11
CA ARG A 171 -1.47 5.30 -1.99
C ARG A 171 -0.42 4.66 -1.08
N ASP A 172 0.22 3.56 -1.52
CA ASP A 172 1.12 2.75 -0.68
C ASP A 172 0.51 2.35 0.68
N ASP A 173 -0.81 2.12 0.70
CA ASP A 173 -1.57 1.91 1.92
C ASP A 173 -1.81 0.42 2.23
N ALA A 174 -0.80 -0.23 2.81
CA ALA A 174 -0.87 -1.62 3.23
C ALA A 174 -1.98 -1.93 4.26
N ARG A 175 -2.40 -0.93 5.05
CA ARG A 175 -3.47 -1.10 6.06
C ARG A 175 -4.85 -1.22 5.40
N ALA A 176 -5.13 -0.46 4.34
CA ALA A 176 -6.38 -0.59 3.61
C ALA A 176 -6.45 -1.92 2.84
N VAL A 177 -5.32 -2.42 2.32
CA VAL A 177 -5.22 -3.78 1.74
C VAL A 177 -5.55 -4.84 2.79
N ALA A 178 -4.96 -4.76 3.97
CA ALA A 178 -5.23 -5.70 5.07
C ALA A 178 -6.69 -5.62 5.55
N ARG A 179 -7.26 -4.40 5.67
CA ARG A 179 -8.68 -4.23 6.01
C ARG A 179 -9.61 -4.78 4.93
N ALA A 180 -9.36 -4.46 3.66
CA ALA A 180 -10.17 -4.95 2.56
C ALA A 180 -10.14 -6.48 2.46
N ALA A 181 -8.98 -7.10 2.66
CA ALA A 181 -8.84 -8.55 2.68
C ALA A 181 -9.57 -9.17 3.88
N ALA A 182 -9.46 -8.56 5.07
CA ALA A 182 -10.16 -9.01 6.27
C ALA A 182 -11.69 -8.86 6.17
N GLU A 183 -12.18 -7.75 5.62
CA GLU A 183 -13.61 -7.54 5.38
C GLU A 183 -14.16 -8.52 4.33
N ALA A 184 -13.43 -8.77 3.25
CA ALA A 184 -13.82 -9.74 2.24
C ALA A 184 -13.87 -11.17 2.81
N ALA A 185 -12.87 -11.55 3.62
CA ALA A 185 -12.84 -12.85 4.30
C ALA A 185 -13.99 -12.98 5.33
N ALA A 186 -14.28 -11.94 6.12
CA ALA A 186 -15.38 -11.93 7.07
C ALA A 186 -16.75 -12.01 6.40
N TRP A 187 -16.94 -11.32 5.27
CA TRP A 187 -18.20 -11.37 4.49
C TRP A 187 -18.43 -12.74 3.86
N ALA A 188 -17.37 -13.35 3.36
CA ALA A 188 -17.46 -14.68 2.77
C ALA A 188 -17.68 -15.76 3.83
N ALA A 189 -17.03 -15.68 4.98
CA ALA A 189 -17.26 -16.57 6.13
C ALA A 189 -18.70 -16.45 6.68
N ALA A 190 -19.28 -15.25 6.70
CA ALA A 190 -20.66 -15.02 7.16
C ALA A 190 -21.73 -15.61 6.22
N ARG A 191 -21.36 -15.98 5.00
CA ARG A 191 -22.27 -16.57 3.99
C ARG A 191 -22.08 -18.07 3.74
N ASP A 192 -21.29 -18.75 4.55
CA ASP A 192 -20.92 -20.16 4.35
C ASP A 192 -20.30 -20.47 2.97
N ASP A 193 -19.70 -19.47 2.32
CA ASP A 193 -19.15 -19.58 0.98
C ASP A 193 -17.62 -19.39 0.99
N ALA A 194 -16.91 -20.47 1.38
CA ALA A 194 -15.45 -20.51 1.38
C ALA A 194 -14.83 -20.22 0.00
N ARG A 195 -15.59 -20.45 -1.08
CA ARG A 195 -15.15 -20.17 -2.45
C ARG A 195 -15.17 -18.66 -2.75
N ALA A 196 -16.21 -17.95 -2.30
CA ALA A 196 -16.28 -16.50 -2.43
C ALA A 196 -15.20 -15.78 -1.64
N ALA A 197 -14.80 -16.31 -0.46
CA ALA A 197 -13.67 -15.81 0.32
C ALA A 197 -12.35 -15.97 -0.43
N ALA A 198 -12.09 -17.14 -1.01
CA ALA A 198 -10.89 -17.40 -1.79
C ALA A 198 -10.79 -16.48 -3.01
N GLU A 199 -11.89 -16.26 -3.71
CA GLU A 199 -11.98 -15.37 -4.87
C GLU A 199 -11.73 -13.90 -4.49
N ALA A 200 -12.33 -13.42 -3.41
CA ALA A 200 -12.13 -12.06 -2.91
C ALA A 200 -10.68 -11.79 -2.49
N VAL A 201 -10.04 -12.77 -1.85
CA VAL A 201 -8.63 -12.67 -1.45
C VAL A 201 -7.70 -12.73 -2.67
N ALA A 202 -8.03 -13.56 -3.68
CA ALA A 202 -7.28 -13.64 -4.93
C ALA A 202 -7.29 -12.32 -5.68
N GLU A 203 -8.45 -11.68 -5.77
CA GLU A 203 -8.59 -10.39 -6.44
C GLU A 203 -7.83 -9.28 -5.69
N ALA A 204 -7.92 -9.23 -4.36
CA ALA A 204 -7.16 -8.30 -3.54
C ALA A 204 -5.64 -8.49 -3.71
N ALA A 205 -5.15 -9.74 -3.71
CA ALA A 205 -3.74 -10.05 -3.94
C ALA A 205 -3.29 -9.67 -5.36
N SER A 206 -4.14 -9.90 -6.37
CA SER A 206 -3.84 -9.54 -7.75
C SER A 206 -3.73 -8.02 -7.94
N TRP A 207 -4.59 -7.24 -7.32
CA TRP A 207 -4.53 -5.79 -7.37
C TRP A 207 -3.33 -5.21 -6.63
N ALA A 208 -2.98 -5.77 -5.46
CA ALA A 208 -1.78 -5.37 -4.75
C ALA A 208 -0.50 -5.64 -5.57
N ALA A 209 -0.45 -6.78 -6.28
CA ALA A 209 0.65 -7.10 -7.18
C ALA A 209 0.75 -6.14 -8.38
N ARG A 210 -0.39 -5.73 -8.97
CA ARG A 210 -0.41 -4.80 -10.12
C ARG A 210 0.05 -3.40 -9.75
N ALA A 211 -0.48 -2.85 -8.70
CA ALA A 211 -0.08 -1.51 -8.29
C ALA A 211 1.41 -1.44 -7.95
N ALA A 212 1.97 -2.54 -7.43
CA ALA A 212 3.40 -2.67 -7.24
C ALA A 212 4.18 -2.73 -8.58
N ALA A 213 3.62 -3.39 -9.61
CA ALA A 213 4.23 -3.44 -10.93
C ALA A 213 4.09 -2.11 -11.67
N ASP A 214 2.95 -1.43 -11.56
CA ASP A 214 2.71 -0.11 -12.14
C ASP A 214 3.66 0.94 -11.53
N ALA A 215 3.88 0.91 -10.20
CA ALA A 215 4.86 1.75 -9.53
C ALA A 215 6.29 1.48 -10.05
N ALA A 216 6.69 0.20 -10.15
CA ALA A 216 8.01 -0.16 -10.66
C ALA A 216 8.21 0.21 -12.15
N ALA A 217 7.15 0.16 -12.97
CA ALA A 217 7.20 0.57 -14.36
C ALA A 217 7.30 2.10 -14.53
N GLU A 218 6.66 2.86 -13.66
CA GLU A 218 6.80 4.32 -13.61
C GLU A 218 8.21 4.73 -13.22
N ASP A 219 8.85 4.00 -12.28
CA ASP A 219 10.23 4.21 -11.86
C ASP A 219 11.22 3.95 -12.99
N ALA A 220 11.09 2.81 -13.65
CA ALA A 220 11.94 2.46 -14.79
C ALA A 220 11.79 3.47 -15.95
N ALA A 221 10.57 3.98 -16.17
CA ALA A 221 10.30 5.01 -17.16
C ALA A 221 10.87 6.38 -16.76
N TRP A 222 10.97 6.67 -15.48
CA TRP A 222 11.58 7.90 -14.96
C TRP A 222 13.11 7.84 -15.08
N ASP A 223 13.73 6.73 -14.67
CA ASP A 223 15.18 6.52 -14.79
C ASP A 223 15.63 6.58 -16.26
N ALA A 224 14.84 6.03 -17.18
CA ALA A 224 15.10 6.09 -18.61
C ALA A 224 14.98 7.52 -19.20
N ARG A 225 14.28 8.44 -18.55
CA ARG A 225 14.18 9.86 -18.96
C ARG A 225 15.26 10.73 -18.32
N ALA A 226 15.85 10.27 -17.21
CA ALA A 226 16.89 10.99 -16.49
C ALA A 226 18.31 10.67 -16.96
N ALA A 227 18.47 9.59 -17.76
CA ALA A 227 19.71 9.17 -18.43
C ALA A 227 19.83 9.75 -19.83
#